data_eb22dc1e637c2ec80552c1dbdf64409e
#
_entry.id   eb22dc1e637c2ec80552c1dbdf64409e
#
_cell.length_a   1.000
_cell.length_b   1.000
_cell.length_c   1.000
_cell.angle_alpha   90.00
_cell.angle_beta   90.00
_cell.angle_gamma   90.00
#
_symmetry.space_group_name_H-M   'P 1'
#
loop_
_entity.id
_entity.type
_entity.pdbx_description
1 polymer ?
#
loop_
_entity_poly.entity_id
_entity_poly.type
_entity_poly.pdbx_seq_one_letter_code
_entity_poly.pdbx_strand_id
1 'polypeptide(L)'
;MEAGNALYQVKYGEFLTRGQALESIQKLEQLGYKDIWIIREIVSLPEPGNIWLQVDHRLQSFNKEADLYFIPAFPESFLQLNGRSYRGLFQLKNTDRGLALINILNLEDYLKGVVPLEMSPNTFNALEALKAQAVAARTYALKNLGRNSRLGFDLTDTQSSQVYGGLSAEHPLSNRAVEETAGEVIVYKNQLINALYTSTCGGQTEDAEKIFSGQPVPYLKSVSCTHEKQPEWRLQTIRDYPGLRIKERDILAEVLPLLASGIIDFHSPADYFSQPVSGNEIASYLNRVNEFRKINDSGYDQALAPSGPVNFVELAQALVNFFGWQDKTSLLLLPTEVDFLLQGQPRGKELKESDRRALAYLLQSGLYPSYLREENLFRPVTRAELAFILKKSLSWLEDLYHQGTFIAKKGEQLEVLEGNSQRLLLFPPDSYLLRQLEDGLFPARSLIMLGGEKIRWLEKDGRITLLEVNYPPNTNVLDRSSRLTRWNVRVSRGELEKNILKFYPQLGRLVDLKVLQRGKSNRVIELQILGEKGSVVVQGLKVRWVLNLKDTLFSIDREYDPSGQLSHFVFSGRGWGHGVGLCQVGSYGLAISGAKYKEILTHYYQNVKIEKIH
;
A
#
# COMPACT_ATOMS: atom_id res chain seq x y z
N MET A 1 -78.62 5.47 -6.97
CA MET A 1 -77.60 4.41 -7.14
C MET A 1 -76.45 5.03 -7.91
N GLU A 2 -75.45 5.54 -7.20
CA GLU A 2 -74.23 6.05 -7.81
C GLU A 2 -73.34 4.88 -8.16
N ALA A 3 -72.98 4.76 -9.45
CA ALA A 3 -72.03 3.79 -9.91
C ALA A 3 -70.64 4.21 -9.42
N GLY A 4 -70.14 3.55 -8.39
CA GLY A 4 -68.77 3.75 -7.91
C GLY A 4 -67.79 3.31 -9.01
N ASN A 5 -66.93 4.23 -9.46
CA ASN A 5 -65.79 3.92 -10.32
C ASN A 5 -64.87 2.96 -9.57
N ALA A 6 -64.84 1.68 -9.97
CA ALA A 6 -63.87 0.73 -9.46
C ALA A 6 -62.50 1.04 -10.07
N LEU A 7 -61.56 1.47 -9.26
CA LEU A 7 -60.16 1.67 -9.62
C LEU A 7 -59.46 0.31 -9.54
N TYR A 8 -58.91 -0.15 -10.66
CA TYR A 8 -58.08 -1.35 -10.66
C TYR A 8 -56.61 -0.97 -10.49
N GLN A 9 -55.93 -1.59 -9.52
CA GLN A 9 -54.50 -1.48 -9.36
C GLN A 9 -53.81 -2.68 -10.01
N VAL A 10 -52.81 -2.42 -10.84
CA VAL A 10 -51.95 -3.46 -11.39
C VAL A 10 -50.68 -3.51 -10.57
N LYS A 11 -50.36 -4.64 -9.99
CA LYS A 11 -49.11 -4.88 -9.27
C LYS A 11 -48.09 -5.50 -10.19
N TYR A 12 -46.85 -5.01 -10.13
CA TYR A 12 -45.71 -5.51 -10.89
C TYR A 12 -44.57 -5.93 -9.97
N GLY A 13 -44.22 -7.21 -9.98
CA GLY A 13 -43.08 -7.76 -9.25
C GLY A 13 -43.28 -7.84 -7.71
N GLU A 14 -42.52 -8.72 -7.11
CA GLU A 14 -42.35 -8.81 -5.67
C GLU A 14 -40.86 -8.69 -5.35
N PHE A 15 -40.48 -7.78 -4.44
CA PHE A 15 -39.09 -7.43 -4.16
C PHE A 15 -38.84 -7.54 -2.67
N LEU A 16 -37.74 -8.16 -2.28
CA LEU A 16 -37.35 -8.34 -0.87
C LEU A 16 -36.88 -7.04 -0.22
N THR A 17 -36.35 -6.11 -1.03
CA THR A 17 -35.85 -4.82 -0.53
C THR A 17 -36.39 -3.66 -1.36
N ARG A 18 -36.50 -2.49 -0.70
CA ARG A 18 -36.88 -1.25 -1.38
C ARG A 18 -35.93 -0.88 -2.54
N GLY A 19 -34.65 -1.21 -2.41
CA GLY A 19 -33.65 -0.94 -3.45
C GLY A 19 -33.93 -1.68 -4.75
N GLN A 20 -34.25 -2.98 -4.67
CA GLN A 20 -34.63 -3.80 -5.82
C GLN A 20 -35.93 -3.30 -6.49
N ALA A 21 -36.89 -2.84 -5.69
CA ALA A 21 -38.13 -2.24 -6.23
C ALA A 21 -37.83 -0.93 -6.97
N LEU A 22 -36.93 -0.08 -6.46
CA LEU A 22 -36.55 1.17 -7.11
C LEU A 22 -35.87 0.98 -8.47
N GLU A 23 -35.02 -0.03 -8.60
CA GLU A 23 -34.42 -0.39 -9.92
C GLU A 23 -35.48 -0.79 -10.95
N SER A 24 -36.52 -1.50 -10.51
CA SER A 24 -37.63 -1.88 -11.38
C SER A 24 -38.54 -0.71 -11.73
N ILE A 25 -38.74 0.25 -10.82
CA ILE A 25 -39.45 1.50 -11.12
C ILE A 25 -38.73 2.25 -12.24
N GLN A 26 -37.42 2.44 -12.16
CA GLN A 26 -36.66 3.12 -13.22
C GLN A 26 -36.84 2.49 -14.60
N LYS A 27 -36.89 1.15 -14.67
CA LYS A 27 -37.15 0.42 -15.92
C LYS A 27 -38.58 0.65 -16.45
N LEU A 28 -39.58 0.65 -15.56
CA LEU A 28 -40.95 0.89 -15.93
C LEU A 28 -41.19 2.34 -16.38
N GLU A 29 -40.54 3.31 -15.73
CA GLU A 29 -40.58 4.72 -16.14
C GLU A 29 -39.97 4.93 -17.53
N GLN A 30 -38.85 4.22 -17.85
CA GLN A 30 -38.27 4.23 -19.20
C GLN A 30 -39.19 3.62 -20.27
N LEU A 31 -40.09 2.70 -19.87
CA LEU A 31 -41.12 2.12 -20.73
C LEU A 31 -42.39 3.00 -20.84
N GLY A 32 -42.39 4.17 -20.20
CA GLY A 32 -43.47 5.16 -20.30
C GLY A 32 -44.58 5.03 -19.26
N TYR A 33 -44.47 4.14 -18.28
CA TYR A 33 -45.42 4.04 -17.19
C TYR A 33 -45.23 5.19 -16.21
N LYS A 34 -46.33 5.82 -15.77
CA LYS A 34 -46.37 6.94 -14.84
C LYS A 34 -47.15 6.55 -13.59
N ASP A 35 -47.00 7.32 -12.52
CA ASP A 35 -47.68 7.10 -11.25
C ASP A 35 -47.42 5.74 -10.61
N ILE A 36 -46.13 5.34 -10.61
CA ILE A 36 -45.66 4.10 -10.02
C ILE A 36 -45.26 4.36 -8.58
N TRP A 37 -45.76 3.55 -7.64
CA TRP A 37 -45.36 3.62 -6.23
C TRP A 37 -45.09 2.24 -5.65
N ILE A 38 -44.25 2.19 -4.61
CA ILE A 38 -43.93 0.95 -3.90
C ILE A 38 -44.99 0.73 -2.81
N ILE A 39 -45.71 -0.39 -2.90
CA ILE A 39 -46.61 -0.84 -1.83
C ILE A 39 -45.81 -1.76 -0.92
N ARG A 40 -45.74 -1.44 0.36
CA ARG A 40 -45.25 -2.38 1.37
C ARG A 40 -46.39 -3.23 1.84
N GLU A 41 -46.42 -4.48 1.42
CA GLU A 41 -47.31 -5.48 2.03
C GLU A 41 -46.57 -6.14 3.18
N ILE A 42 -47.19 -6.10 4.37
CA ILE A 42 -46.76 -6.95 5.48
C ILE A 42 -47.42 -8.31 5.21
N VAL A 43 -46.74 -9.18 4.48
CA VAL A 43 -47.03 -10.59 4.53
C VAL A 43 -46.85 -10.97 6.01
N SER A 44 -47.83 -11.60 6.62
CA SER A 44 -47.81 -12.00 8.03
C SER A 44 -46.42 -12.50 8.40
N LEU A 45 -45.74 -11.78 9.31
CA LEU A 45 -44.40 -12.18 9.73
C LEU A 45 -44.45 -13.63 10.18
N PRO A 46 -43.58 -14.48 9.61
CA PRO A 46 -43.48 -15.87 10.03
C PRO A 46 -43.25 -15.92 11.55
N GLU A 47 -43.76 -16.96 12.22
CA GLU A 47 -43.49 -17.14 13.62
C GLU A 47 -41.98 -17.09 13.90
N PRO A 48 -41.53 -16.37 14.92
CA PRO A 48 -40.12 -16.24 15.21
C PRO A 48 -39.50 -17.63 15.44
N GLY A 49 -38.49 -17.95 14.60
CA GLY A 49 -37.70 -19.16 14.77
C GLY A 49 -37.88 -20.23 13.66
N ASN A 50 -38.78 -20.11 12.73
CA ASN A 50 -38.87 -21.03 11.57
C ASN A 50 -37.96 -20.62 10.44
N ILE A 51 -37.45 -21.60 9.66
CA ILE A 51 -36.76 -21.41 8.40
C ILE A 51 -37.81 -21.29 7.30
N TRP A 52 -37.75 -20.24 6.53
CA TRP A 52 -38.65 -20.01 5.39
C TRP A 52 -37.89 -20.11 4.08
N LEU A 53 -38.39 -20.96 3.20
CA LEU A 53 -37.88 -21.17 1.87
C LEU A 53 -38.92 -20.74 0.85
N GLN A 54 -38.54 -19.83 -0.04
CA GLN A 54 -39.37 -19.46 -1.18
C GLN A 54 -38.85 -20.15 -2.44
N VAL A 55 -39.69 -20.97 -3.05
CA VAL A 55 -39.40 -21.68 -4.31
C VAL A 55 -40.53 -21.36 -5.28
N ASP A 56 -40.22 -20.82 -6.44
CA ASP A 56 -41.19 -20.51 -7.54
C ASP A 56 -42.45 -19.79 -7.02
N HIS A 57 -42.27 -18.74 -6.24
CA HIS A 57 -43.35 -17.95 -5.60
C HIS A 57 -44.16 -18.68 -4.52
N ARG A 58 -43.78 -19.90 -4.14
CA ARG A 58 -44.37 -20.63 -3.02
C ARG A 58 -43.48 -20.51 -1.79
N LEU A 59 -44.06 -20.07 -0.68
CA LEU A 59 -43.39 -19.97 0.60
C LEU A 59 -43.65 -21.25 1.42
N GLN A 60 -42.57 -21.91 1.84
CA GLN A 60 -42.66 -23.11 2.71
C GLN A 60 -41.97 -22.81 4.03
N SER A 61 -42.59 -23.22 5.12
CA SER A 61 -42.08 -23.08 6.49
C SER A 61 -41.53 -24.41 6.99
N PHE A 62 -40.35 -24.38 7.56
CA PHE A 62 -39.70 -25.52 8.19
C PHE A 62 -39.36 -25.19 9.64
N ASN A 63 -39.39 -26.18 10.50
CA ASN A 63 -38.96 -26.02 11.88
C ASN A 63 -37.54 -25.47 11.93
N LYS A 64 -37.28 -24.56 12.87
CA LYS A 64 -35.94 -23.96 13.08
C LYS A 64 -34.82 -24.97 13.30
N GLU A 65 -35.15 -26.20 13.77
CA GLU A 65 -34.19 -27.27 13.97
C GLU A 65 -34.02 -28.19 12.75
N ALA A 66 -34.76 -27.94 11.67
CA ALA A 66 -34.66 -28.74 10.45
C ALA A 66 -33.35 -28.49 9.71
N ASP A 67 -32.68 -29.55 9.33
CA ASP A 67 -31.58 -29.51 8.37
C ASP A 67 -32.14 -29.64 6.96
N LEU A 68 -31.98 -28.61 6.13
CA LEU A 68 -32.47 -28.63 4.75
C LEU A 68 -31.29 -28.91 3.80
N TYR A 69 -31.48 -29.88 2.91
CA TYR A 69 -30.46 -30.26 1.95
C TYR A 69 -30.88 -29.86 0.52
N PHE A 70 -29.99 -29.19 -0.19
CA PHE A 70 -30.13 -28.89 -1.61
C PHE A 70 -29.17 -29.79 -2.36
N ILE A 71 -29.74 -30.67 -3.20
CA ILE A 71 -29.00 -31.70 -3.92
C ILE A 71 -29.18 -31.42 -5.41
N PRO A 72 -28.12 -31.46 -6.23
CA PRO A 72 -28.24 -31.36 -7.69
C PRO A 72 -29.18 -32.45 -8.24
N ALA A 73 -30.06 -32.07 -9.15
CA ALA A 73 -31.04 -33.02 -9.72
C ALA A 73 -30.40 -34.10 -10.60
N PHE A 74 -29.24 -33.80 -11.19
CA PHE A 74 -28.49 -34.71 -12.06
C PHE A 74 -27.01 -34.69 -11.68
N PRO A 75 -26.26 -35.80 -11.92
CA PRO A 75 -24.83 -35.89 -11.59
C PRO A 75 -23.94 -34.79 -12.18
N GLU A 76 -24.30 -34.30 -13.38
CA GLU A 76 -23.57 -33.24 -14.08
C GLU A 76 -24.07 -31.84 -13.72
N SER A 77 -25.08 -31.71 -12.87
CA SER A 77 -25.61 -30.43 -12.44
C SER A 77 -24.83 -29.90 -11.23
N PHE A 78 -24.77 -28.57 -11.12
CA PHE A 78 -24.09 -27.88 -10.03
C PHE A 78 -25.04 -26.90 -9.35
N LEU A 79 -24.92 -26.78 -8.04
CA LEU A 79 -25.64 -25.76 -7.29
C LEU A 79 -24.98 -24.39 -7.50
N GLN A 80 -25.81 -23.35 -7.52
CA GLN A 80 -25.34 -21.98 -7.63
C GLN A 80 -25.72 -21.17 -6.40
N LEU A 81 -24.79 -20.35 -5.93
CA LEU A 81 -25.00 -19.38 -4.86
C LEU A 81 -24.35 -18.05 -5.24
N ASN A 82 -25.15 -16.98 -5.29
CA ASN A 82 -24.66 -15.63 -5.64
C ASN A 82 -23.85 -15.61 -6.96
N GLY A 83 -24.30 -16.34 -7.98
CA GLY A 83 -23.67 -16.42 -9.30
C GLY A 83 -22.42 -17.30 -9.38
N ARG A 84 -22.06 -18.02 -8.31
CA ARG A 84 -20.94 -18.98 -8.28
C ARG A 84 -21.48 -20.41 -8.26
N SER A 85 -20.85 -21.30 -9.01
CA SER A 85 -21.18 -22.74 -9.06
C SER A 85 -20.35 -23.51 -8.05
N TYR A 86 -20.96 -24.57 -7.48
CA TYR A 86 -20.38 -25.41 -6.43
C TYR A 86 -20.62 -26.89 -6.74
N ARG A 87 -19.61 -27.72 -6.44
CA ARG A 87 -19.75 -29.18 -6.42
C ARG A 87 -20.40 -29.63 -5.11
N GLY A 88 -20.86 -30.88 -5.07
CA GLY A 88 -21.48 -31.47 -3.88
C GLY A 88 -22.88 -30.94 -3.62
N LEU A 89 -23.28 -30.88 -2.37
CA LEU A 89 -24.60 -30.44 -1.94
C LEU A 89 -24.49 -29.30 -0.92
N PHE A 90 -25.58 -28.56 -0.72
CA PHE A 90 -25.69 -27.58 0.36
C PHE A 90 -26.61 -28.11 1.48
N GLN A 91 -26.16 -27.88 2.72
CA GLN A 91 -26.97 -27.99 3.93
C GLN A 91 -27.24 -26.60 4.47
N LEU A 92 -28.51 -26.25 4.64
CA LEU A 92 -28.93 -25.05 5.36
C LEU A 92 -29.33 -25.43 6.78
N LYS A 93 -28.67 -24.84 7.75
CA LYS A 93 -28.87 -25.13 9.17
C LYS A 93 -29.00 -23.84 9.98
N ASN A 94 -29.87 -23.87 10.98
CA ASN A 94 -29.92 -22.80 11.95
C ASN A 94 -28.88 -23.04 13.05
N THR A 95 -28.12 -21.99 13.40
CA THR A 95 -27.09 -21.99 14.43
C THR A 95 -27.37 -20.89 15.45
N ASP A 96 -26.65 -20.88 16.56
CA ASP A 96 -26.73 -19.80 17.55
C ASP A 96 -26.35 -18.41 16.98
N ARG A 97 -25.75 -18.38 15.81
CA ARG A 97 -25.31 -17.14 15.11
C ARG A 97 -26.18 -16.79 13.90
N GLY A 98 -27.27 -17.52 13.67
CA GLY A 98 -28.14 -17.39 12.51
C GLY A 98 -28.03 -18.55 11.52
N LEU A 99 -28.54 -18.38 10.32
CA LEU A 99 -28.51 -19.41 9.29
C LEU A 99 -27.09 -19.61 8.75
N ALA A 100 -26.63 -20.85 8.74
CA ALA A 100 -25.41 -21.30 8.09
C ALA A 100 -25.75 -22.12 6.84
N LEU A 101 -25.14 -21.76 5.71
CA LEU A 101 -25.17 -22.56 4.49
C LEU A 101 -23.83 -23.29 4.35
N ILE A 102 -23.87 -24.62 4.38
CA ILE A 102 -22.71 -25.49 4.43
C ILE A 102 -22.61 -26.23 3.11
N ASN A 103 -21.45 -26.12 2.43
CA ASN A 103 -21.19 -26.94 1.24
C ASN A 103 -20.54 -28.26 1.68
N ILE A 104 -21.20 -29.38 1.38
CA ILE A 104 -20.74 -30.74 1.68
C ILE A 104 -20.29 -31.40 0.39
N LEU A 105 -19.02 -31.77 0.32
CA LEU A 105 -18.42 -32.32 -0.89
C LEU A 105 -17.22 -33.22 -0.58
N ASN A 106 -16.74 -33.92 -1.60
CA ASN A 106 -15.53 -34.73 -1.53
C ASN A 106 -14.30 -33.86 -1.30
N LEU A 107 -13.31 -34.34 -0.53
CA LEU A 107 -12.09 -33.60 -0.22
C LEU A 107 -11.31 -33.17 -1.46
N GLU A 108 -11.18 -34.04 -2.46
CA GLU A 108 -10.44 -33.70 -3.69
C GLU A 108 -11.20 -32.61 -4.50
N ASP A 109 -12.51 -32.65 -4.53
CA ASP A 109 -13.32 -31.59 -5.15
C ASP A 109 -13.25 -30.27 -4.39
N TYR A 110 -13.20 -30.33 -3.05
CA TYR A 110 -12.92 -29.15 -2.23
C TYR A 110 -11.58 -28.53 -2.58
N LEU A 111 -10.53 -29.35 -2.71
CA LEU A 111 -9.18 -28.86 -3.04
C LEU A 111 -9.08 -28.23 -4.44
N LYS A 112 -9.87 -28.70 -5.41
CA LYS A 112 -9.96 -28.06 -6.75
C LYS A 112 -10.44 -26.61 -6.64
N GLY A 113 -11.31 -26.30 -5.69
CA GLY A 113 -11.80 -24.95 -5.41
C GLY A 113 -10.92 -24.12 -4.46
N VAL A 114 -9.95 -24.72 -3.76
CA VAL A 114 -9.01 -24.07 -2.82
C VAL A 114 -7.69 -23.71 -3.50
N VAL A 115 -7.03 -24.69 -4.12
CA VAL A 115 -5.66 -24.54 -4.64
C VAL A 115 -5.49 -23.33 -5.56
N PRO A 116 -6.39 -23.08 -6.53
CA PRO A 116 -6.23 -21.93 -7.45
C PRO A 116 -6.43 -20.57 -6.77
N LEU A 117 -7.13 -20.49 -5.65
CA LEU A 117 -7.32 -19.23 -4.89
C LEU A 117 -6.19 -18.97 -3.91
N GLU A 118 -5.57 -20.02 -3.37
CA GLU A 118 -4.40 -19.92 -2.53
C GLU A 118 -3.12 -19.67 -3.35
N MET A 119 -3.03 -20.28 -4.52
CA MET A 119 -1.89 -20.15 -5.43
C MET A 119 -2.38 -20.11 -6.88
N SER A 120 -2.63 -18.91 -7.40
CA SER A 120 -3.21 -18.70 -8.73
C SER A 120 -2.37 -19.31 -9.85
N PRO A 121 -2.87 -20.31 -10.61
CA PRO A 121 -2.11 -20.95 -11.69
C PRO A 121 -1.78 -20.02 -12.86
N ASN A 122 -2.54 -18.94 -13.03
CA ASN A 122 -2.28 -17.91 -14.03
C ASN A 122 -1.01 -17.10 -13.73
N THR A 123 -0.68 -16.95 -12.45
CA THR A 123 0.54 -16.25 -12.00
C THR A 123 1.67 -17.22 -11.69
N PHE A 124 1.35 -18.38 -11.11
CA PHE A 124 2.29 -19.40 -10.62
C PHE A 124 2.07 -20.71 -11.38
N ASN A 125 2.47 -20.73 -12.65
CA ASN A 125 2.19 -21.81 -13.61
C ASN A 125 3.12 -23.04 -13.50
N ALA A 126 3.73 -23.29 -12.33
CA ALA A 126 4.59 -24.43 -12.08
C ALA A 126 3.81 -25.58 -11.42
N LEU A 127 3.63 -26.69 -12.14
CA LEU A 127 2.85 -27.84 -11.66
C LEU A 127 3.37 -28.39 -10.32
N GLU A 128 4.69 -28.47 -10.13
CA GLU A 128 5.29 -29.00 -8.89
C GLU A 128 5.00 -28.11 -7.67
N ALA A 129 4.89 -26.79 -7.84
CA ALA A 129 4.47 -25.87 -6.78
C ALA A 129 2.99 -26.06 -6.42
N LEU A 130 2.13 -26.20 -7.43
CA LEU A 130 0.70 -26.46 -7.23
C LEU A 130 0.45 -27.82 -6.59
N LYS A 131 1.25 -28.85 -6.90
CA LYS A 131 1.24 -30.16 -6.21
C LYS A 131 1.60 -30.01 -4.73
N ALA A 132 2.67 -29.27 -4.43
CA ALA A 132 3.05 -28.99 -3.05
C ALA A 132 1.94 -28.27 -2.28
N GLN A 133 1.30 -27.27 -2.91
CA GLN A 133 0.15 -26.57 -2.33
C GLN A 133 -1.05 -27.52 -2.12
N ALA A 134 -1.35 -28.43 -3.08
CA ALA A 134 -2.45 -29.37 -2.97
C ALA A 134 -2.27 -30.34 -1.79
N VAL A 135 -1.05 -30.92 -1.64
CA VAL A 135 -0.72 -31.81 -0.52
C VAL A 135 -0.77 -31.09 0.83
N ALA A 136 -0.24 -29.85 0.89
CA ALA A 136 -0.31 -29.04 2.11
C ALA A 136 -1.77 -28.68 2.47
N ALA A 137 -2.57 -28.25 1.49
CA ALA A 137 -3.97 -27.88 1.70
C ALA A 137 -4.83 -29.09 2.14
N ARG A 138 -4.61 -30.27 1.54
CA ARG A 138 -5.24 -31.53 1.92
C ARG A 138 -4.92 -31.90 3.37
N THR A 139 -3.64 -31.84 3.72
CA THR A 139 -3.18 -32.14 5.08
C THR A 139 -3.77 -31.19 6.10
N TYR A 140 -3.81 -29.88 5.77
CA TYR A 140 -4.43 -28.87 6.62
C TYR A 140 -5.94 -29.13 6.81
N ALA A 141 -6.66 -29.41 5.73
CA ALA A 141 -8.09 -29.66 5.79
C ALA A 141 -8.39 -30.86 6.70
N LEU A 142 -7.75 -32.00 6.48
CA LEU A 142 -7.92 -33.21 7.29
C LEU A 142 -7.53 -33.00 8.77
N LYS A 143 -6.44 -32.27 9.02
CA LYS A 143 -5.99 -31.97 10.40
C LYS A 143 -6.98 -31.10 11.17
N ASN A 144 -7.76 -30.27 10.48
CA ASN A 144 -8.66 -29.31 11.08
C ASN A 144 -10.14 -29.69 10.96
N LEU A 145 -10.46 -30.94 10.54
CA LEU A 145 -11.83 -31.46 10.60
C LEU A 145 -12.38 -31.36 12.03
N GLY A 146 -13.63 -30.97 12.15
CA GLY A 146 -14.33 -30.79 13.43
C GLY A 146 -13.96 -29.51 14.20
N ARG A 147 -13.06 -28.66 13.68
CA ARG A 147 -12.64 -27.43 14.38
C ARG A 147 -13.81 -26.50 14.69
N ASN A 148 -14.80 -26.43 13.80
CA ASN A 148 -16.01 -25.62 13.95
C ASN A 148 -17.27 -26.49 14.18
N SER A 149 -17.15 -27.70 14.67
CA SER A 149 -18.25 -28.66 14.85
C SER A 149 -19.43 -28.10 15.64
N ARG A 150 -19.18 -27.21 16.61
CA ARG A 150 -20.23 -26.49 17.36
C ARG A 150 -21.11 -25.61 16.46
N LEU A 151 -20.60 -25.17 15.33
CA LEU A 151 -21.33 -24.39 14.33
C LEU A 151 -21.87 -25.27 13.20
N GLY A 152 -21.60 -26.59 13.23
CA GLY A 152 -22.11 -27.58 12.28
C GLY A 152 -21.27 -27.72 10.99
N PHE A 153 -20.08 -27.14 10.89
CA PHE A 153 -19.18 -27.27 9.74
C PHE A 153 -17.71 -27.48 10.19
N ASP A 154 -16.84 -27.88 9.26
CA ASP A 154 -15.43 -28.12 9.56
C ASP A 154 -14.57 -26.88 9.34
N LEU A 155 -14.67 -26.25 8.17
CA LEU A 155 -13.81 -25.16 7.71
C LEU A 155 -14.66 -23.99 7.21
N THR A 156 -14.09 -22.79 7.27
CA THR A 156 -14.67 -21.60 6.61
C THR A 156 -14.09 -21.47 5.19
N ASP A 157 -14.80 -20.76 4.31
CA ASP A 157 -14.40 -20.44 2.94
C ASP A 157 -13.46 -19.22 2.82
N THR A 158 -12.92 -18.75 3.94
CA THR A 158 -12.12 -17.54 4.05
C THR A 158 -10.71 -17.83 4.57
N GLN A 159 -9.86 -16.79 4.63
CA GLN A 159 -8.50 -16.85 5.18
C GLN A 159 -8.41 -17.35 6.64
N SER A 160 -9.52 -17.45 7.36
CA SER A 160 -9.51 -18.02 8.72
C SER A 160 -9.35 -19.55 8.71
N SER A 161 -9.62 -20.19 7.58
CA SER A 161 -9.29 -21.59 7.29
C SER A 161 -8.53 -21.67 5.96
N GLN A 162 -9.24 -21.82 4.84
CA GLN A 162 -8.69 -21.83 3.47
C GLN A 162 -9.67 -21.10 2.56
N VAL A 163 -9.14 -20.30 1.63
CA VAL A 163 -10.00 -19.59 0.68
C VAL A 163 -10.59 -20.59 -0.31
N TYR A 164 -11.93 -20.71 -0.34
CA TYR A 164 -12.65 -21.64 -1.19
C TYR A 164 -13.64 -20.90 -2.10
N GLY A 165 -13.60 -21.17 -3.39
CA GLY A 165 -14.43 -20.49 -4.39
C GLY A 165 -15.36 -21.40 -5.20
N GLY A 166 -15.50 -22.66 -4.79
CA GLY A 166 -16.32 -23.67 -5.49
C GLY A 166 -15.78 -24.01 -6.87
N LEU A 167 -16.65 -24.57 -7.72
CA LEU A 167 -16.34 -24.94 -9.10
C LEU A 167 -15.92 -23.73 -9.96
N SER A 168 -16.49 -22.57 -9.69
CA SER A 168 -16.17 -21.34 -10.43
C SER A 168 -14.71 -20.88 -10.29
N ALA A 169 -14.00 -21.35 -9.27
CA ALA A 169 -12.59 -21.04 -9.06
C ALA A 169 -11.63 -22.05 -9.69
N GLU A 170 -12.12 -23.21 -10.13
CA GLU A 170 -11.27 -24.29 -10.63
C GLU A 170 -10.46 -23.89 -11.87
N HIS A 171 -9.25 -24.46 -11.98
CA HIS A 171 -8.40 -24.23 -13.12
C HIS A 171 -7.74 -25.57 -13.54
N PRO A 172 -7.62 -25.88 -14.85
CA PRO A 172 -7.11 -27.18 -15.33
C PRO A 172 -5.76 -27.59 -14.73
N LEU A 173 -4.82 -26.64 -14.61
CA LEU A 173 -3.47 -26.94 -14.09
C LEU A 173 -3.50 -27.28 -12.59
N SER A 174 -4.30 -26.57 -11.78
CA SER A 174 -4.46 -26.88 -10.35
C SER A 174 -5.29 -28.14 -10.13
N ASN A 175 -6.31 -28.40 -10.96
CA ASN A 175 -7.06 -29.67 -10.92
C ASN A 175 -6.14 -30.87 -11.17
N ARG A 176 -5.28 -30.76 -12.17
CA ARG A 176 -4.24 -31.76 -12.45
C ARG A 176 -3.30 -31.96 -11.26
N ALA A 177 -2.86 -30.88 -10.59
CA ALA A 177 -2.02 -30.97 -9.41
C ALA A 177 -2.70 -31.72 -8.24
N VAL A 178 -4.01 -31.46 -8.02
CA VAL A 178 -4.82 -32.17 -7.02
C VAL A 178 -4.94 -33.65 -7.38
N GLU A 179 -5.27 -33.97 -8.63
CA GLU A 179 -5.47 -35.34 -9.11
C GLU A 179 -4.18 -36.18 -9.07
N GLU A 180 -3.04 -35.63 -9.52
CA GLU A 180 -1.75 -36.33 -9.51
C GLU A 180 -1.20 -36.54 -8.07
N THR A 181 -1.74 -35.84 -7.07
CA THR A 181 -1.37 -35.99 -5.64
C THR A 181 -2.52 -36.52 -4.77
N ALA A 182 -3.56 -37.10 -5.41
CA ALA A 182 -4.75 -37.53 -4.69
C ALA A 182 -4.42 -38.51 -3.53
N GLY A 183 -4.98 -38.20 -2.35
CA GLY A 183 -4.75 -38.96 -1.12
C GLY A 183 -3.38 -38.74 -0.44
N GLU A 184 -2.45 -37.97 -1.03
CA GLU A 184 -1.16 -37.70 -0.38
C GLU A 184 -1.28 -36.64 0.71
N VAL A 185 -0.71 -36.96 1.89
CA VAL A 185 -0.72 -36.11 3.09
C VAL A 185 0.67 -36.05 3.72
N ILE A 186 0.89 -35.04 4.54
CA ILE A 186 2.14 -34.84 5.27
C ILE A 186 1.97 -35.31 6.72
N VAL A 187 2.86 -36.21 7.15
CA VAL A 187 2.83 -36.76 8.50
C VAL A 187 4.15 -36.55 9.24
N TYR A 188 4.07 -36.38 10.54
CA TYR A 188 5.18 -36.39 11.47
C TYR A 188 4.87 -37.40 12.57
N LYS A 189 5.75 -38.39 12.80
CA LYS A 189 5.52 -39.50 13.75
C LYS A 189 4.14 -40.14 13.58
N ASN A 190 3.79 -40.45 12.32
CA ASN A 190 2.53 -41.10 11.91
C ASN A 190 1.26 -40.29 12.25
N GLN A 191 1.37 -38.99 12.46
CA GLN A 191 0.23 -38.10 12.68
C GLN A 191 0.24 -36.98 11.64
N LEU A 192 -0.95 -36.59 11.16
CA LEU A 192 -1.11 -35.44 10.28
C LEU A 192 -0.53 -34.19 10.94
N ILE A 193 0.32 -33.47 10.20
CA ILE A 193 0.86 -32.19 10.65
C ILE A 193 -0.20 -31.07 10.52
N ASN A 194 0.02 -29.98 11.23
CA ASN A 194 -0.67 -28.73 10.92
C ASN A 194 0.10 -28.03 9.77
N ALA A 195 -0.29 -28.33 8.54
CA ALA A 195 0.43 -27.90 7.34
C ALA A 195 0.13 -26.41 7.02
N LEU A 196 0.64 -25.51 7.85
CA LEU A 196 0.47 -24.06 7.67
C LEU A 196 1.24 -23.58 6.43
N TYR A 197 0.66 -22.61 5.71
CA TYR A 197 1.31 -21.97 4.56
C TYR A 197 1.06 -20.47 4.54
N THR A 198 1.94 -19.72 3.91
CA THR A 198 1.94 -18.26 3.87
C THR A 198 2.23 -17.78 2.46
N SER A 199 1.68 -16.64 2.05
CA SER A 199 1.85 -16.12 0.69
C SER A 199 3.32 -15.91 0.35
N THR A 200 4.00 -15.02 1.05
CA THR A 200 5.46 -14.83 0.92
C THR A 200 6.11 -14.73 2.31
N CYS A 201 7.27 -15.36 2.46
CA CYS A 201 7.99 -15.30 3.74
C CYS A 201 9.05 -14.18 3.79
N GLY A 202 9.28 -13.48 2.67
CA GLY A 202 10.28 -12.41 2.59
C GLY A 202 11.73 -12.89 2.71
N GLY A 203 12.01 -14.17 2.33
CA GLY A 203 13.34 -14.76 2.27
C GLY A 203 13.68 -15.73 3.39
N GLN A 204 12.91 -15.79 4.48
CA GLN A 204 13.07 -16.79 5.55
C GLN A 204 11.76 -16.97 6.30
N THR A 205 11.37 -18.21 6.58
CA THR A 205 10.24 -18.53 7.46
C THR A 205 10.63 -18.39 8.92
N GLU A 206 9.64 -18.39 9.83
CA GLU A 206 9.88 -18.29 11.28
C GLU A 206 9.44 -19.58 12.00
N ASP A 207 10.00 -19.81 13.19
CA ASP A 207 9.55 -20.87 14.09
C ASP A 207 8.11 -20.61 14.53
N ALA A 208 7.22 -21.61 14.42
CA ALA A 208 5.79 -21.44 14.65
C ALA A 208 5.47 -20.92 16.06
N GLU A 209 6.16 -21.41 17.09
CA GLU A 209 5.99 -21.01 18.48
C GLU A 209 6.30 -19.54 18.75
N LYS A 210 7.07 -18.89 17.86
CA LYS A 210 7.39 -17.45 17.96
C LYS A 210 6.28 -16.58 17.39
N ILE A 211 5.49 -17.11 16.48
CA ILE A 211 4.41 -16.37 15.80
C ILE A 211 3.06 -16.64 16.45
N PHE A 212 2.75 -17.90 16.82
CA PHE A 212 1.44 -18.30 17.32
C PHE A 212 1.38 -18.49 18.85
N SER A 213 2.48 -18.24 19.55
CA SER A 213 2.59 -18.37 21.01
C SER A 213 2.16 -19.78 21.48
N GLY A 214 3.08 -20.69 21.57
CA GLY A 214 2.78 -22.08 21.94
C GLY A 214 4.01 -22.92 22.19
N GLN A 215 3.79 -24.23 22.29
CA GLN A 215 4.90 -25.18 22.39
C GLN A 215 5.67 -25.28 21.06
N PRO A 216 6.97 -25.60 21.12
CA PRO A 216 7.77 -25.81 19.91
C PRO A 216 7.17 -26.89 19.01
N VAL A 217 6.98 -26.55 17.72
CA VAL A 217 6.47 -27.47 16.70
C VAL A 217 7.64 -27.98 15.87
N PRO A 218 8.01 -29.28 15.99
CA PRO A 218 9.26 -29.80 15.42
C PRO A 218 9.37 -29.68 13.90
N TYR A 219 8.25 -29.71 13.20
CA TYR A 219 8.18 -29.66 11.74
C TYR A 219 7.90 -28.26 11.17
N LEU A 220 7.62 -27.25 12.00
CA LEU A 220 7.40 -25.86 11.62
C LEU A 220 8.53 -24.97 12.14
N LYS A 221 9.73 -25.23 11.65
CA LYS A 221 10.95 -24.49 12.00
C LYS A 221 11.33 -23.51 10.89
N SER A 222 12.05 -22.49 11.28
CA SER A 222 12.58 -21.49 10.36
C SER A 222 13.48 -22.13 9.31
N VAL A 223 13.17 -21.87 8.03
CA VAL A 223 13.98 -22.30 6.88
C VAL A 223 14.27 -21.11 5.96
N SER A 224 15.43 -21.12 5.33
CA SER A 224 15.81 -20.11 4.35
C SER A 224 15.00 -20.28 3.06
N CYS A 225 14.53 -19.18 2.51
CA CYS A 225 13.87 -19.08 1.22
C CYS A 225 14.67 -18.18 0.28
N THR A 226 16.00 -18.22 0.40
CA THR A 226 16.96 -17.47 -0.42
C THR A 226 18.00 -18.43 -0.98
N HIS A 227 18.49 -18.14 -2.19
CA HIS A 227 19.62 -18.86 -2.76
C HIS A 227 20.94 -18.50 -2.05
N GLU A 228 21.02 -17.26 -1.55
CA GLU A 228 22.19 -16.73 -0.86
C GLU A 228 21.76 -15.89 0.35
N LYS A 229 22.61 -15.83 1.38
CA LYS A 229 22.44 -14.92 2.51
C LYS A 229 22.63 -13.49 2.02
N GLN A 230 21.57 -12.70 1.99
CA GLN A 230 21.67 -11.30 1.57
C GLN A 230 22.28 -10.44 2.66
N PRO A 231 23.32 -9.67 2.34
CA PRO A 231 23.79 -8.63 3.24
C PRO A 231 22.71 -7.53 3.38
N GLU A 232 22.68 -6.91 4.54
CA GLU A 232 21.85 -5.73 4.82
C GLU A 232 22.77 -4.56 5.14
N TRP A 233 22.57 -3.43 4.46
CA TRP A 233 23.31 -2.21 4.72
C TRP A 233 22.37 -1.13 5.24
N ARG A 234 22.78 -0.46 6.31
CA ARG A 234 22.04 0.69 6.81
C ARG A 234 22.69 1.97 6.29
N LEU A 235 21.90 2.77 5.59
CA LEU A 235 22.22 4.16 5.29
C LEU A 235 21.63 5.03 6.39
N GLN A 236 22.38 6.02 6.86
CA GLN A 236 21.93 6.98 7.87
C GLN A 236 22.45 8.37 7.52
N THR A 237 21.65 9.38 7.86
CA THR A 237 22.04 10.78 7.77
C THR A 237 21.84 11.46 9.11
N ILE A 238 22.73 12.39 9.43
CA ILE A 238 22.61 13.33 10.55
C ILE A 238 21.98 14.66 10.11
N ARG A 239 21.68 14.81 8.80
CA ARG A 239 21.14 16.04 8.25
C ARG A 239 19.76 16.33 8.83
N ASP A 240 19.58 17.55 9.30
CA ASP A 240 18.26 18.04 9.67
C ASP A 240 17.49 18.46 8.44
N TYR A 241 16.19 18.19 8.47
CA TYR A 241 15.28 18.58 7.41
C TYR A 241 14.49 19.80 7.84
N PRO A 242 14.59 20.92 7.10
CA PRO A 242 13.81 22.10 7.41
C PRO A 242 12.32 21.85 7.22
N GLY A 243 11.50 22.48 8.05
CA GLY A 243 10.06 22.57 7.81
C GLY A 243 9.78 23.50 6.64
N LEU A 244 9.55 22.95 5.46
CA LEU A 244 9.25 23.69 4.25
C LEU A 244 7.78 23.52 3.87
N ARG A 245 6.96 24.51 4.21
CA ARG A 245 5.53 24.51 3.90
C ARG A 245 5.11 25.77 3.18
N ILE A 246 4.20 25.57 2.24
CA ILE A 246 3.41 26.64 1.65
C ILE A 246 1.96 26.36 2.03
N LYS A 247 1.39 27.19 2.91
CA LYS A 247 0.10 26.91 3.57
C LYS A 247 0.14 25.52 4.24
N GLU A 248 -0.81 24.65 3.93
CA GLU A 248 -0.87 23.30 4.50
C GLU A 248 -0.01 22.26 3.75
N ARG A 249 0.55 22.63 2.59
CA ARG A 249 1.33 21.70 1.75
C ARG A 249 2.79 21.66 2.16
N ASP A 250 3.31 20.47 2.43
CA ASP A 250 4.73 20.19 2.57
C ASP A 250 5.38 20.14 1.17
N ILE A 251 6.43 20.96 0.98
CA ILE A 251 7.17 21.06 -0.29
C ILE A 251 8.63 20.66 -0.15
N LEU A 252 9.02 20.11 1.00
CA LEU A 252 10.42 19.82 1.30
C LEU A 252 11.08 18.95 0.22
N ALA A 253 10.45 17.82 -0.13
CA ALA A 253 11.00 16.90 -1.11
C ALA A 253 11.20 17.55 -2.50
N GLU A 254 10.32 18.48 -2.87
CA GLU A 254 10.43 19.22 -4.15
C GLU A 254 11.60 20.22 -4.15
N VAL A 255 11.92 20.79 -3.00
CA VAL A 255 12.93 21.85 -2.85
C VAL A 255 14.31 21.30 -2.47
N LEU A 256 14.39 20.09 -1.91
CA LEU A 256 15.67 19.47 -1.52
C LEU A 256 16.76 19.50 -2.60
N PRO A 257 16.47 19.36 -3.91
CA PRO A 257 17.50 19.49 -4.95
C PRO A 257 18.21 20.85 -4.95
N LEU A 258 17.51 21.94 -4.61
CA LEU A 258 18.13 23.27 -4.50
C LEU A 258 19.07 23.39 -3.28
N LEU A 259 18.68 22.78 -2.17
CA LEU A 259 19.51 22.70 -0.97
C LEU A 259 20.72 21.80 -1.19
N ALA A 260 20.52 20.65 -1.80
CA ALA A 260 21.58 19.68 -2.07
C ALA A 260 22.62 20.19 -3.08
N SER A 261 22.19 20.98 -4.06
CA SER A 261 23.09 21.64 -5.02
C SER A 261 23.78 22.88 -4.45
N GLY A 262 23.34 23.39 -3.29
CA GLY A 262 23.86 24.60 -2.67
C GLY A 262 23.40 25.90 -3.36
N ILE A 263 22.34 25.83 -4.18
CA ILE A 263 21.74 27.03 -4.80
C ILE A 263 21.08 27.88 -3.73
N ILE A 264 20.36 27.28 -2.79
CA ILE A 264 19.81 27.96 -1.61
C ILE A 264 20.44 27.44 -0.32
N ASP A 265 20.47 28.28 0.71
CA ASP A 265 20.98 27.92 2.03
C ASP A 265 19.84 27.55 2.96
N PHE A 266 20.19 26.75 3.96
CA PHE A 266 19.34 26.51 5.12
C PHE A 266 20.11 26.87 6.41
N HIS A 267 19.57 27.81 7.14
CA HIS A 267 20.06 28.19 8.45
C HIS A 267 18.98 27.93 9.50
N SER A 268 19.33 27.29 10.60
CA SER A 268 18.45 27.19 11.76
C SER A 268 18.19 28.61 12.34
N PRO A 269 16.97 29.01 12.61
CA PRO A 269 15.91 28.34 13.35
C PRO A 269 14.77 27.75 12.50
N ALA A 270 13.82 27.07 13.17
CA ALA A 270 12.74 26.32 12.51
C ALA A 270 11.79 27.17 11.64
N ASP A 271 11.72 28.46 11.89
CA ASP A 271 10.88 29.41 11.13
C ASP A 271 11.61 30.09 9.95
N TYR A 272 12.86 29.71 9.68
CA TYR A 272 13.69 30.33 8.63
C TYR A 272 12.97 30.46 7.28
N PHE A 273 12.32 29.40 6.84
CA PHE A 273 11.65 29.38 5.54
C PHE A 273 10.31 30.13 5.52
N SER A 274 9.71 30.39 6.67
CA SER A 274 8.48 31.21 6.75
C SER A 274 8.75 32.71 6.75
N GLN A 275 10.00 33.11 6.92
CA GLN A 275 10.38 34.52 6.94
C GLN A 275 10.53 35.12 5.53
N PRO A 276 10.31 36.45 5.40
CA PRO A 276 10.52 37.15 4.13
C PRO A 276 11.96 37.03 3.61
N VAL A 277 12.09 36.96 2.30
CA VAL A 277 13.38 36.98 1.60
C VAL A 277 13.76 38.40 1.20
N SER A 278 15.05 38.74 1.29
CA SER A 278 15.57 40.03 0.84
C SER A 278 16.04 39.96 -0.63
N GLY A 279 16.14 41.12 -1.28
CA GLY A 279 16.68 41.22 -2.64
C GLY A 279 18.13 40.73 -2.73
N ASN A 280 18.94 40.97 -1.71
CA ASN A 280 20.32 40.49 -1.64
C ASN A 280 20.41 38.95 -1.60
N GLU A 281 19.50 38.28 -0.88
CA GLU A 281 19.43 36.82 -0.89
C GLU A 281 19.02 36.27 -2.26
N ILE A 282 18.02 36.89 -2.90
CA ILE A 282 17.60 36.53 -4.26
C ILE A 282 18.77 36.66 -5.23
N ALA A 283 19.47 37.78 -5.22
CA ALA A 283 20.63 38.02 -6.06
C ALA A 283 21.75 36.97 -5.83
N SER A 284 22.02 36.65 -4.57
CA SER A 284 22.97 35.57 -4.20
C SER A 284 22.57 34.24 -4.80
N TYR A 285 21.30 33.83 -4.66
CA TYR A 285 20.82 32.55 -5.18
C TYR A 285 20.86 32.50 -6.72
N LEU A 286 20.47 33.58 -7.39
CA LEU A 286 20.52 33.67 -8.85
C LEU A 286 21.99 33.67 -9.38
N ASN A 287 22.92 34.29 -8.69
CA ASN A 287 24.35 34.20 -9.04
C ASN A 287 24.89 32.77 -8.92
N ARG A 288 24.49 32.02 -7.87
CA ARG A 288 24.84 30.59 -7.76
C ARG A 288 24.25 29.75 -8.90
N VAL A 289 23.05 30.09 -9.36
CA VAL A 289 22.47 29.44 -10.56
C VAL A 289 23.35 29.67 -11.79
N ASN A 290 23.88 30.88 -12.01
CA ASN A 290 24.80 31.20 -13.12
C ASN A 290 26.12 30.42 -12.98
N GLU A 291 26.71 30.35 -11.78
CA GLU A 291 27.90 29.56 -11.51
C GLU A 291 27.71 28.07 -11.87
N PHE A 292 26.58 27.53 -11.51
CA PHE A 292 26.22 26.14 -11.83
C PHE A 292 26.15 25.89 -13.34
N ARG A 293 25.58 26.83 -14.09
CA ARG A 293 25.44 26.75 -15.55
C ARG A 293 26.73 27.09 -16.32
N LYS A 294 27.80 27.53 -15.62
CA LYS A 294 29.05 28.04 -16.22
C LYS A 294 28.79 29.14 -17.26
N ILE A 295 27.76 29.94 -17.04
CA ILE A 295 27.45 31.08 -17.88
C ILE A 295 28.33 32.23 -17.36
N ASN A 296 29.34 32.62 -18.15
CA ASN A 296 30.21 33.78 -17.87
C ASN A 296 29.52 35.12 -18.17
N ASP A 297 28.20 35.17 -18.11
CA ASP A 297 27.47 36.40 -18.30
C ASP A 297 27.51 37.25 -17.02
N SER A 298 27.59 38.55 -17.14
CA SER A 298 27.63 39.52 -16.04
C SER A 298 26.53 39.15 -15.02
N GLY A 299 26.93 38.70 -13.84
CA GLY A 299 26.01 38.25 -12.80
C GLY A 299 24.90 39.28 -12.54
N TYR A 300 23.77 38.82 -12.05
CA TYR A 300 22.67 39.70 -11.63
C TYR A 300 23.24 40.81 -10.73
N ASP A 301 23.09 42.05 -11.16
CA ASP A 301 23.74 43.19 -10.49
C ASP A 301 23.16 43.37 -9.07
N GLN A 302 23.93 43.00 -8.07
CA GLN A 302 23.55 43.16 -6.65
C GLN A 302 23.22 44.61 -6.28
N ALA A 303 23.78 45.58 -7.04
CA ALA A 303 23.57 47.01 -6.79
C ALA A 303 22.10 47.44 -7.04
N LEU A 304 21.35 46.66 -7.82
CA LEU A 304 19.95 46.93 -8.12
C LEU A 304 18.96 46.16 -7.21
N ALA A 305 19.43 45.26 -6.36
CA ALA A 305 18.57 44.49 -5.50
C ALA A 305 18.14 45.28 -4.24
N PRO A 306 16.85 45.32 -3.89
CA PRO A 306 16.41 45.96 -2.63
C PRO A 306 17.08 45.29 -1.44
N SER A 307 17.60 46.06 -0.50
CA SER A 307 18.18 45.54 0.74
C SER A 307 17.11 45.00 1.74
N GLY A 308 15.84 45.31 1.49
CA GLY A 308 14.69 44.89 2.29
C GLY A 308 13.93 43.67 1.72
N PRO A 309 12.82 43.30 2.37
CA PRO A 309 11.91 42.25 1.90
C PRO A 309 11.36 42.54 0.50
N VAL A 310 11.34 41.54 -0.37
CA VAL A 310 10.89 41.62 -1.76
C VAL A 310 9.46 41.09 -1.86
N ASN A 311 8.61 41.76 -2.63
CA ASN A 311 7.25 41.28 -2.92
C ASN A 311 7.20 40.50 -4.25
N PHE A 312 6.02 39.89 -4.57
CA PHE A 312 5.89 39.07 -5.79
C PHE A 312 6.02 39.85 -7.10
N VAL A 313 5.73 41.15 -7.10
CA VAL A 313 5.89 41.99 -8.28
C VAL A 313 7.36 42.20 -8.58
N GLU A 314 8.14 42.56 -7.57
CA GLU A 314 9.58 42.76 -7.65
C GLU A 314 10.32 41.46 -8.01
N LEU A 315 9.89 40.31 -7.39
CA LEU A 315 10.42 39.00 -7.73
C LEU A 315 10.14 38.65 -9.20
N ALA A 316 8.93 38.94 -9.71
CA ALA A 316 8.57 38.66 -11.10
C ALA A 316 9.51 39.38 -12.08
N GLN A 317 9.78 40.66 -11.84
CA GLN A 317 10.73 41.45 -12.65
C GLN A 317 12.17 40.88 -12.55
N ALA A 318 12.60 40.54 -11.35
CA ALA A 318 13.92 39.96 -11.14
C ALA A 318 14.09 38.64 -11.94
N LEU A 319 13.10 37.75 -11.91
CA LEU A 319 13.13 36.50 -12.66
C LEU A 319 13.06 36.70 -14.18
N VAL A 320 12.19 37.62 -14.65
CA VAL A 320 12.08 37.94 -16.08
C VAL A 320 13.42 38.50 -16.62
N ASN A 321 14.07 39.38 -15.88
CA ASN A 321 15.37 39.95 -16.25
C ASN A 321 16.46 38.88 -16.21
N PHE A 322 16.52 38.08 -15.16
CA PHE A 322 17.55 37.05 -15.00
C PHE A 322 17.48 35.96 -16.08
N PHE A 323 16.27 35.49 -16.42
CA PHE A 323 16.09 34.43 -17.42
C PHE A 323 15.96 34.95 -18.85
N GLY A 324 15.98 36.27 -19.10
CA GLY A 324 15.79 36.86 -20.41
C GLY A 324 14.39 36.58 -20.99
N TRP A 325 13.34 36.65 -20.17
CA TRP A 325 11.96 36.32 -20.57
C TRP A 325 11.16 37.54 -21.07
N GLN A 326 11.81 38.65 -21.38
CA GLN A 326 11.15 39.89 -21.85
C GLN A 326 10.27 39.64 -23.09
N ASP A 327 10.79 38.91 -24.08
CA ASP A 327 10.03 38.57 -25.29
C ASP A 327 8.85 37.64 -24.95
N LYS A 328 9.03 36.68 -24.05
CA LYS A 328 7.94 35.77 -23.63
C LYS A 328 6.81 36.53 -22.95
N THR A 329 7.13 37.48 -22.08
CA THR A 329 6.14 38.30 -21.40
C THR A 329 5.42 39.28 -22.32
N SER A 330 6.08 39.74 -23.37
CA SER A 330 5.51 40.70 -24.34
C SER A 330 4.69 40.04 -25.44
N LEU A 331 5.11 38.84 -25.90
CA LEU A 331 4.52 38.21 -27.09
C LEU A 331 3.47 37.11 -26.76
N LEU A 332 3.61 36.40 -25.61
CA LEU A 332 2.80 35.25 -25.34
C LEU A 332 1.47 35.55 -24.64
N LEU A 333 1.21 36.80 -24.24
CA LEU A 333 -0.03 37.18 -23.54
C LEU A 333 -0.70 38.36 -24.26
N LEU A 334 -2.00 38.22 -24.54
CA LEU A 334 -2.82 39.32 -25.01
C LEU A 334 -3.12 40.28 -23.85
N PRO A 335 -3.33 41.59 -24.09
CA PRO A 335 -3.71 42.52 -23.01
C PRO A 335 -4.93 42.09 -22.20
N THR A 336 -5.93 41.49 -22.86
CA THR A 336 -7.13 40.96 -22.21
C THR A 336 -6.85 39.76 -21.28
N GLU A 337 -5.85 38.93 -21.59
CA GLU A 337 -5.41 37.82 -20.75
C GLU A 337 -4.67 38.33 -19.51
N VAL A 338 -3.84 39.37 -19.68
CA VAL A 338 -3.17 40.06 -18.57
C VAL A 338 -4.21 40.63 -17.61
N ASP A 339 -5.24 41.30 -18.14
CA ASP A 339 -6.33 41.85 -17.32
C ASP A 339 -7.10 40.76 -16.58
N PHE A 340 -7.39 39.64 -17.25
CA PHE A 340 -8.07 38.49 -16.65
C PHE A 340 -7.24 37.84 -15.52
N LEU A 341 -5.95 37.60 -15.77
CA LEU A 341 -5.04 36.95 -14.81
C LEU A 341 -4.81 37.80 -13.56
N LEU A 342 -4.88 39.11 -13.69
CA LEU A 342 -4.70 40.07 -12.59
C LEU A 342 -6.05 40.60 -12.05
N GLN A 343 -7.17 40.06 -12.50
CA GLN A 343 -8.49 40.44 -12.02
C GLN A 343 -8.61 40.14 -10.51
N GLY A 344 -9.02 41.16 -9.74
CA GLY A 344 -9.13 41.03 -8.28
C GLY A 344 -7.87 41.38 -7.50
N GLN A 345 -6.72 41.61 -8.19
CA GLN A 345 -5.51 42.05 -7.51
C GLN A 345 -5.63 43.53 -7.05
N PRO A 346 -5.43 43.82 -5.76
CA PRO A 346 -5.38 45.21 -5.29
C PRO A 346 -4.30 45.97 -6.05
N ARG A 347 -4.60 47.17 -6.51
CA ARG A 347 -3.67 48.04 -7.23
C ARG A 347 -3.09 47.44 -8.54
N GLY A 348 -3.63 46.33 -9.05
CA GLY A 348 -3.13 45.69 -10.28
C GLY A 348 -3.15 46.62 -11.52
N LYS A 349 -4.09 47.59 -11.56
CA LYS A 349 -4.18 48.60 -12.64
C LYS A 349 -3.19 49.76 -12.49
N GLU A 350 -2.59 49.96 -11.34
CA GLU A 350 -1.62 51.02 -11.05
C GLU A 350 -0.19 50.60 -11.44
N LEU A 351 0.05 49.29 -11.71
CA LEU A 351 1.33 48.74 -12.08
C LEU A 351 1.71 49.20 -13.50
N LYS A 352 3.01 49.34 -13.74
CA LYS A 352 3.56 49.50 -15.08
C LYS A 352 3.22 48.26 -15.93
N GLU A 353 3.05 48.46 -17.23
CA GLU A 353 2.67 47.37 -18.14
C GLU A 353 3.70 46.21 -18.12
N SER A 354 5.00 46.49 -17.97
CA SER A 354 6.05 45.48 -17.81
C SER A 354 5.83 44.58 -16.60
N ASP A 355 5.43 45.17 -15.45
CA ASP A 355 5.20 44.45 -14.19
C ASP A 355 3.94 43.58 -14.30
N ARG A 356 2.88 44.12 -14.90
CA ARG A 356 1.65 43.42 -15.18
C ARG A 356 1.89 42.16 -16.02
N ARG A 357 2.66 42.30 -17.12
CA ARG A 357 2.99 41.21 -18.02
C ARG A 357 3.89 40.16 -17.35
N ALA A 358 4.90 40.59 -16.58
CA ALA A 358 5.75 39.69 -15.83
C ALA A 358 4.91 38.81 -14.83
N LEU A 359 4.07 39.46 -14.03
CA LEU A 359 3.16 38.75 -13.10
C LEU A 359 2.22 37.79 -13.82
N ALA A 360 1.54 38.27 -14.87
CA ALA A 360 0.62 37.45 -15.64
C ALA A 360 1.31 36.24 -16.26
N TYR A 361 2.52 36.40 -16.81
CA TYR A 361 3.30 35.31 -17.37
C TYR A 361 3.67 34.26 -16.32
N LEU A 362 4.13 34.65 -15.13
CA LEU A 362 4.50 33.70 -14.07
C LEU A 362 3.28 32.97 -13.48
N LEU A 363 2.12 33.62 -13.40
CA LEU A 363 0.87 32.98 -13.02
C LEU A 363 0.35 32.01 -14.08
N GLN A 364 0.41 32.39 -15.36
CA GLN A 364 -0.05 31.57 -16.49
C GLN A 364 0.84 30.34 -16.70
N SER A 365 2.17 30.50 -16.59
CA SER A 365 3.14 29.44 -16.77
C SER A 365 3.20 28.44 -15.62
N GLY A 366 2.47 28.67 -14.51
CA GLY A 366 2.47 27.83 -13.32
C GLY A 366 3.75 27.92 -12.48
N LEU A 367 4.62 28.90 -12.77
CA LEU A 367 5.81 29.18 -11.96
C LEU A 367 5.40 29.77 -10.60
N TYR A 368 4.38 30.60 -10.57
CA TYR A 368 3.76 31.06 -9.33
C TYR A 368 2.68 30.07 -8.86
N PRO A 369 2.62 29.76 -7.57
CA PRO A 369 1.56 28.92 -7.02
C PRO A 369 0.17 29.48 -7.32
N SER A 370 -0.79 28.63 -7.67
CA SER A 370 -2.15 29.03 -8.10
C SER A 370 -2.92 29.84 -7.06
N TYR A 371 -2.67 29.62 -5.77
CA TYR A 371 -3.33 30.35 -4.69
C TYR A 371 -2.97 31.86 -4.69
N LEU A 372 -1.86 32.24 -5.29
CA LEU A 372 -1.46 33.67 -5.40
C LEU A 372 -2.42 34.51 -6.25
N ARG A 373 -3.29 33.87 -7.04
CA ARG A 373 -4.36 34.60 -7.76
C ARG A 373 -5.35 35.29 -6.82
N GLU A 374 -5.53 34.75 -5.63
CA GLU A 374 -6.49 35.22 -4.62
C GLU A 374 -5.80 36.00 -3.47
N GLU A 375 -4.48 36.15 -3.53
CA GLU A 375 -3.70 36.82 -2.50
C GLU A 375 -3.13 38.15 -2.94
N ASN A 376 -2.79 39.01 -1.97
CA ASN A 376 -2.12 40.29 -2.24
C ASN A 376 -0.67 40.06 -2.71
N LEU A 377 -0.40 40.29 -3.98
CA LEU A 377 0.94 40.14 -4.59
C LEU A 377 1.96 41.19 -4.12
N PHE A 378 1.53 42.21 -3.36
CA PHE A 378 2.42 43.22 -2.76
C PHE A 378 2.92 42.83 -1.36
N ARG A 379 2.45 41.69 -0.80
CA ARG A 379 3.03 41.17 0.43
C ARG A 379 4.45 40.62 0.19
N PRO A 380 5.29 40.61 1.22
CA PRO A 380 6.62 39.97 1.12
C PRO A 380 6.54 38.50 0.70
N VAL A 381 7.49 38.08 -0.14
CA VAL A 381 7.70 36.68 -0.51
C VAL A 381 8.49 35.98 0.59
N THR A 382 8.02 34.81 1.01
CA THR A 382 8.75 33.98 1.98
C THR A 382 9.87 33.18 1.30
N ARG A 383 10.87 32.74 2.06
CA ARG A 383 11.93 31.87 1.54
C ARG A 383 11.39 30.55 0.99
N ALA A 384 10.34 29.98 1.59
CA ALA A 384 9.68 28.78 1.07
C ALA A 384 9.05 29.00 -0.31
N GLU A 385 8.36 30.13 -0.48
CA GLU A 385 7.75 30.49 -1.78
C GLU A 385 8.81 30.75 -2.86
N LEU A 386 9.88 31.45 -2.51
CA LEU A 386 11.01 31.66 -3.42
C LEU A 386 11.63 30.31 -3.81
N ALA A 387 11.90 29.42 -2.86
CA ALA A 387 12.48 28.11 -3.14
C ALA A 387 11.59 27.29 -4.08
N PHE A 388 10.27 27.29 -3.88
CA PHE A 388 9.32 26.62 -4.77
C PHE A 388 9.36 27.23 -6.20
N ILE A 389 9.32 28.55 -6.30
CA ILE A 389 9.35 29.27 -7.57
C ILE A 389 10.67 28.99 -8.32
N LEU A 390 11.80 29.05 -7.63
CA LEU A 390 13.11 28.73 -8.21
C LEU A 390 13.16 27.28 -8.71
N LYS A 391 12.69 26.30 -7.92
CA LYS A 391 12.67 24.90 -8.37
C LYS A 391 11.84 24.73 -9.64
N LYS A 392 10.68 25.40 -9.73
CA LYS A 392 9.86 25.38 -10.95
C LYS A 392 10.54 26.07 -12.15
N SER A 393 11.27 27.15 -11.89
CA SER A 393 12.00 27.90 -12.94
C SER A 393 13.24 27.16 -13.45
N LEU A 394 13.82 26.28 -12.65
CA LEU A 394 15.06 25.55 -12.95
C LEU A 394 14.79 24.10 -13.35
N SER A 395 14.06 23.90 -14.45
CA SER A 395 13.72 22.54 -14.94
C SER A 395 14.95 21.66 -15.22
N TRP A 396 16.06 22.24 -15.61
CA TRP A 396 17.33 21.56 -15.87
C TRP A 396 17.98 20.93 -14.61
N LEU A 397 17.52 21.24 -13.41
CA LEU A 397 17.97 20.54 -12.20
C LEU A 397 17.70 19.04 -12.26
N GLU A 398 16.70 18.60 -13.03
CA GLU A 398 16.44 17.19 -13.25
C GLU A 398 17.55 16.51 -14.06
N ASP A 399 18.24 17.27 -14.93
CA ASP A 399 19.34 16.76 -15.76
C ASP A 399 20.64 16.55 -14.96
N LEU A 400 20.71 17.08 -13.73
CA LEU A 400 21.84 16.87 -12.81
C LEU A 400 21.76 15.52 -12.08
N TYR A 401 20.61 14.85 -12.11
CA TYR A 401 20.46 13.59 -11.46
C TYR A 401 21.16 12.45 -12.20
N HIS A 402 22.02 11.77 -11.50
CA HIS A 402 22.49 10.45 -11.87
C HIS A 402 21.47 9.39 -11.50
N GLN A 403 21.46 8.27 -12.22
CA GLN A 403 20.57 7.14 -11.97
C GLN A 403 21.34 5.83 -12.05
N GLY A 404 21.02 4.92 -11.16
CA GLY A 404 21.70 3.64 -11.14
C GLY A 404 21.02 2.60 -10.22
N THR A 405 21.76 1.54 -9.99
CA THR A 405 21.35 0.46 -9.10
C THR A 405 22.37 0.36 -7.96
N PHE A 406 21.91 0.41 -6.72
CA PHE A 406 22.75 0.19 -5.55
C PHE A 406 23.20 -1.28 -5.50
N ILE A 407 24.49 -1.53 -5.31
CA ILE A 407 25.08 -2.87 -5.21
C ILE A 407 25.43 -3.20 -3.76
N ALA A 408 26.25 -2.35 -3.13
CA ALA A 408 26.79 -2.58 -1.80
C ALA A 408 27.18 -1.27 -1.10
N LYS A 409 27.43 -1.35 0.21
CA LYS A 409 28.07 -0.28 0.99
C LYS A 409 29.40 -0.77 1.55
N LYS A 410 30.47 -0.02 1.31
CA LYS A 410 31.83 -0.29 1.78
C LYS A 410 32.31 0.92 2.60
N GLY A 411 32.19 0.84 3.93
CA GLY A 411 32.45 2.00 4.79
C GLY A 411 31.47 3.14 4.51
N GLU A 412 31.97 4.31 4.14
CA GLU A 412 31.17 5.47 3.73
C GLU A 412 30.90 5.52 2.21
N GLN A 413 31.38 4.55 1.45
CA GLN A 413 31.17 4.51 0.01
C GLN A 413 30.02 3.60 -0.38
N LEU A 414 29.23 4.04 -1.37
CA LEU A 414 28.22 3.25 -2.05
C LEU A 414 28.78 2.74 -3.37
N GLU A 415 28.67 1.45 -3.57
CA GLU A 415 28.96 0.80 -4.83
C GLU A 415 27.69 0.77 -5.66
N VAL A 416 27.71 1.41 -6.83
CA VAL A 416 26.53 1.59 -7.69
C VAL A 416 26.86 1.16 -9.12
N LEU A 417 25.85 0.64 -9.80
CA LEU A 417 25.89 0.37 -11.24
C LEU A 417 25.16 1.50 -11.98
N GLU A 418 25.90 2.35 -12.68
CA GLU A 418 25.39 3.43 -13.52
C GLU A 418 25.53 3.03 -14.99
N GLY A 419 24.41 2.74 -15.65
CA GLY A 419 24.45 2.11 -16.97
C GLY A 419 25.15 0.74 -16.90
N ASN A 420 26.28 0.61 -17.61
CA ASN A 420 27.14 -0.59 -17.57
C ASN A 420 28.41 -0.40 -16.74
N SER A 421 28.57 0.74 -16.08
CA SER A 421 29.77 1.10 -15.33
C SER A 421 29.54 1.01 -13.83
N GLN A 422 30.45 0.35 -13.13
CA GLN A 422 30.46 0.29 -11.68
C GLN A 422 31.23 1.48 -11.11
N ARG A 423 30.61 2.20 -10.17
CA ARG A 423 31.20 3.38 -9.51
C ARG A 423 31.20 3.21 -8.00
N LEU A 424 32.18 3.82 -7.36
CA LEU A 424 32.22 4.02 -5.91
C LEU A 424 31.98 5.50 -5.62
N LEU A 425 30.93 5.81 -4.89
CA LEU A 425 30.51 7.17 -4.56
C LEU A 425 30.56 7.36 -3.05
N LEU A 426 31.14 8.46 -2.59
CA LEU A 426 31.15 8.81 -1.20
C LEU A 426 29.75 9.25 -0.76
N PHE A 427 29.19 8.61 0.26
CA PHE A 427 27.93 8.98 0.91
C PHE A 427 28.22 9.50 2.31
N PRO A 428 28.50 10.79 2.47
CA PRO A 428 28.79 11.38 3.77
C PRO A 428 27.55 11.45 4.65
N PRO A 429 27.71 11.45 5.97
CA PRO A 429 26.58 11.47 6.92
C PRO A 429 25.68 12.71 6.80
N ASP A 430 26.18 13.79 6.22
CA ASP A 430 25.44 15.04 6.00
C ASP A 430 24.70 15.10 4.65
N SER A 431 24.62 14.01 3.90
CA SER A 431 23.82 13.91 2.68
C SER A 431 22.33 13.94 3.02
N TYR A 432 21.51 14.50 2.12
CA TYR A 432 20.05 14.35 2.18
C TYR A 432 19.66 12.95 1.71
N LEU A 433 18.69 12.33 2.39
CA LEU A 433 18.22 10.98 2.09
C LEU A 433 16.71 10.98 1.92
N LEU A 434 16.24 10.56 0.75
CA LEU A 434 14.83 10.44 0.42
C LEU A 434 14.46 8.98 0.13
N ARG A 435 13.24 8.59 0.46
CA ARG A 435 12.66 7.32 0.01
C ARG A 435 11.47 7.58 -0.91
N GLN A 436 11.39 6.82 -1.98
CA GLN A 436 10.24 6.76 -2.86
C GLN A 436 9.21 5.81 -2.26
N LEU A 437 7.99 6.28 -2.05
CA LEU A 437 6.80 5.50 -1.73
C LEU A 437 5.80 5.63 -2.88
N GLU A 438 4.70 4.85 -2.85
CA GLU A 438 3.68 4.87 -3.91
C GLU A 438 3.11 6.27 -4.15
N ASP A 439 3.01 7.07 -3.11
CA ASP A 439 2.40 8.41 -3.07
C ASP A 439 3.41 9.58 -3.13
N GLY A 440 4.72 9.32 -3.27
CA GLY A 440 5.71 10.38 -3.42
C GLY A 440 7.08 10.10 -2.83
N LEU A 441 7.89 11.17 -2.75
CA LEU A 441 9.22 11.19 -2.14
C LEU A 441 9.12 11.76 -0.72
N PHE A 442 9.73 11.06 0.24
CA PHE A 442 9.69 11.41 1.66
C PHE A 442 11.10 11.45 2.27
N PRO A 443 11.41 12.46 3.09
CA PRO A 443 12.66 12.50 3.85
C PRO A 443 12.82 11.30 4.75
N ALA A 444 14.06 10.77 4.82
CA ALA A 444 14.39 9.64 5.68
C ALA A 444 15.70 9.90 6.43
N ARG A 445 15.74 9.57 7.72
CA ARG A 445 17.00 9.62 8.49
C ARG A 445 17.78 8.30 8.41
N SER A 446 17.11 7.23 8.06
CA SER A 446 17.70 5.90 7.95
C SER A 446 16.95 5.04 6.94
N LEU A 447 17.68 4.26 6.15
CA LEU A 447 17.14 3.28 5.22
C LEU A 447 17.92 1.98 5.31
N ILE A 448 17.26 0.84 5.18
CA ILE A 448 17.88 -0.48 5.04
C ILE A 448 17.94 -0.80 3.55
N MET A 449 19.16 -1.04 3.05
CA MET A 449 19.45 -1.40 1.67
C MET A 449 19.84 -2.88 1.59
N LEU A 450 19.46 -3.55 0.53
CA LEU A 450 19.70 -4.98 0.36
C LEU A 450 20.44 -5.33 -0.95
N GLY A 451 20.74 -4.31 -1.75
CA GLY A 451 21.28 -4.47 -3.10
C GLY A 451 20.17 -4.65 -4.15
N GLY A 452 20.37 -4.00 -5.28
CA GLY A 452 19.40 -3.99 -6.38
C GLY A 452 18.38 -2.85 -6.36
N GLU A 453 18.39 -1.98 -5.33
CA GLU A 453 17.56 -0.80 -5.28
C GLU A 453 17.89 0.15 -6.43
N LYS A 454 16.86 0.68 -7.08
CA LYS A 454 17.03 1.79 -8.00
C LYS A 454 17.22 3.07 -7.20
N ILE A 455 18.26 3.80 -7.54
CA ILE A 455 18.61 5.04 -6.87
C ILE A 455 18.79 6.17 -7.88
N ARG A 456 18.46 7.37 -7.45
CA ARG A 456 18.83 8.62 -8.10
C ARG A 456 19.63 9.45 -7.11
N TRP A 457 20.63 10.19 -7.60
CA TRP A 457 21.41 11.02 -6.70
C TRP A 457 21.90 12.29 -7.38
N LEU A 458 22.13 13.31 -6.56
CA LEU A 458 22.92 14.48 -6.90
C LEU A 458 24.29 14.31 -6.28
N GLU A 459 25.33 14.66 -7.03
CA GLU A 459 26.71 14.64 -6.53
C GLU A 459 27.41 15.97 -6.76
N LYS A 460 28.37 16.29 -5.89
CA LYS A 460 29.31 17.39 -6.03
C LYS A 460 30.69 16.86 -5.63
N ASP A 461 31.67 17.03 -6.51
CA ASP A 461 33.06 16.59 -6.30
C ASP A 461 33.18 15.10 -5.88
N GLY A 462 32.41 14.22 -6.50
CA GLY A 462 32.38 12.78 -6.22
C GLY A 462 31.71 12.38 -4.91
N ARG A 463 31.01 13.32 -4.25
CA ARG A 463 30.26 13.11 -3.00
C ARG A 463 28.76 13.22 -3.27
N ILE A 464 28.01 12.25 -2.79
CA ILE A 464 26.54 12.32 -2.85
C ILE A 464 26.06 13.42 -1.90
N THR A 465 25.26 14.35 -2.42
CA THR A 465 24.62 15.42 -1.62
C THR A 465 23.16 15.12 -1.35
N LEU A 466 22.50 14.41 -2.28
CA LEU A 466 21.11 13.95 -2.16
C LEU A 466 21.02 12.54 -2.74
N LEU A 467 20.41 11.62 -2.02
CA LEU A 467 20.14 10.26 -2.44
C LEU A 467 18.63 9.96 -2.35
N GLU A 468 18.04 9.57 -3.45
CA GLU A 468 16.66 9.08 -3.54
C GLU A 468 16.69 7.57 -3.75
N VAL A 469 15.96 6.83 -2.92
CA VAL A 469 15.94 5.37 -2.97
C VAL A 469 14.56 4.87 -3.31
N ASN A 470 14.47 4.07 -4.39
CA ASN A 470 13.29 3.32 -4.76
C ASN A 470 13.55 1.83 -4.51
N TYR A 471 12.66 1.17 -3.79
CA TYR A 471 12.78 -0.25 -3.48
C TYR A 471 12.31 -1.11 -4.66
N PRO A 472 13.21 -1.78 -5.39
CA PRO A 472 12.80 -2.73 -6.42
C PRO A 472 12.37 -4.06 -5.78
N PRO A 473 11.69 -4.93 -6.53
CA PRO A 473 11.51 -6.30 -6.13
C PRO A 473 12.87 -6.96 -5.89
N ASN A 474 12.97 -7.75 -4.82
CA ASN A 474 14.17 -8.45 -4.46
C ASN A 474 14.49 -9.58 -5.46
N THR A 475 15.72 -9.63 -6.00
CA THR A 475 16.10 -10.55 -7.06
C THR A 475 16.65 -11.89 -6.55
N ASN A 476 17.09 -11.99 -5.29
CA ASN A 476 17.81 -13.15 -4.75
C ASN A 476 16.98 -14.05 -3.82
N VAL A 477 15.70 -13.77 -3.61
CA VAL A 477 14.79 -14.62 -2.85
C VAL A 477 13.95 -15.50 -3.76
N LEU A 478 13.60 -16.70 -3.29
CA LEU A 478 12.76 -17.63 -4.05
C LEU A 478 11.34 -17.09 -4.26
N ASP A 479 10.88 -16.20 -3.38
CA ASP A 479 9.58 -15.53 -3.46
C ASP A 479 9.62 -14.17 -4.22
N ARG A 480 10.68 -13.91 -4.99
CA ARG A 480 10.90 -12.66 -5.76
C ARG A 480 9.82 -12.35 -6.81
N SER A 481 9.11 -13.35 -7.31
CA SER A 481 8.04 -13.16 -8.30
C SER A 481 6.81 -12.45 -7.75
N SER A 482 6.73 -12.27 -6.43
CA SER A 482 5.66 -11.51 -5.80
C SER A 482 6.08 -10.06 -5.56
N ARG A 483 5.25 -9.11 -6.04
CA ARG A 483 5.35 -7.69 -5.66
C ARG A 483 5.16 -7.45 -4.16
N LEU A 484 4.65 -8.45 -3.42
CA LEU A 484 4.43 -8.39 -1.99
C LEU A 484 5.64 -8.86 -1.18
N THR A 485 6.73 -9.26 -1.83
CA THR A 485 7.97 -9.62 -1.17
C THR A 485 8.54 -8.46 -0.36
N ARG A 486 8.30 -7.23 -0.81
CA ARG A 486 8.64 -5.99 -0.08
C ARG A 486 7.51 -4.99 -0.11
N TRP A 487 7.40 -4.20 0.95
CA TRP A 487 6.40 -3.16 1.08
C TRP A 487 6.85 -2.04 2.02
N ASN A 488 6.32 -0.85 1.80
CA ASN A 488 6.43 0.30 2.68
C ASN A 488 5.03 0.78 3.06
N VAL A 489 4.86 1.17 4.31
CA VAL A 489 3.62 1.76 4.83
C VAL A 489 3.99 2.98 5.65
N ARG A 490 3.54 4.14 5.21
CA ARG A 490 3.62 5.39 5.96
C ARG A 490 2.26 5.68 6.57
N VAL A 491 2.20 5.84 7.87
CA VAL A 491 0.95 6.02 8.59
C VAL A 491 1.10 7.14 9.61
N SER A 492 0.13 8.03 9.71
CA SER A 492 0.16 9.09 10.71
C SER A 492 0.04 8.51 12.13
N ARG A 493 0.66 9.18 13.12
CA ARG A 493 0.56 8.76 14.52
C ARG A 493 -0.90 8.60 14.95
N GLY A 494 -1.77 9.54 14.56
CA GLY A 494 -3.19 9.50 14.96
C GLY A 494 -3.98 8.35 14.32
N GLU A 495 -3.68 7.97 13.08
CA GLU A 495 -4.31 6.81 12.44
C GLU A 495 -3.84 5.49 13.08
N LEU A 496 -2.54 5.37 13.33
CA LEU A 496 -1.98 4.20 14.02
C LEU A 496 -2.53 4.07 15.45
N GLU A 497 -2.64 5.17 16.17
CA GLU A 497 -3.26 5.25 17.49
C GLU A 497 -4.68 4.71 17.49
N LYS A 498 -5.52 5.14 16.53
CA LYS A 498 -6.90 4.62 16.40
C LYS A 498 -6.94 3.10 16.24
N ASN A 499 -6.01 2.51 15.48
CA ASN A 499 -5.93 1.06 15.34
C ASN A 499 -5.49 0.37 16.64
N ILE A 500 -4.48 0.90 17.32
CA ILE A 500 -3.97 0.37 18.58
C ILE A 500 -5.05 0.40 19.68
N LEU A 501 -5.78 1.51 19.78
CA LEU A 501 -6.83 1.70 20.80
C LEU A 501 -8.02 0.75 20.64
N LYS A 502 -8.27 0.18 19.46
CA LYS A 502 -9.26 -0.91 19.28
C LYS A 502 -8.92 -2.15 20.10
N PHE A 503 -7.63 -2.41 20.33
CA PHE A 503 -7.13 -3.57 21.07
C PHE A 503 -6.74 -3.22 22.52
N TYR A 504 -6.31 -1.97 22.75
CA TYR A 504 -5.73 -1.50 24.01
C TYR A 504 -6.22 -0.08 24.36
N PRO A 505 -7.53 0.10 24.64
CA PRO A 505 -8.13 1.42 24.87
C PRO A 505 -7.53 2.15 26.10
N GLN A 506 -6.92 1.41 27.03
CA GLN A 506 -6.33 1.94 28.27
C GLN A 506 -5.01 2.70 28.05
N LEU A 507 -4.35 2.60 26.87
CA LEU A 507 -3.03 3.21 26.64
C LEU A 507 -3.06 4.73 26.51
N GLY A 508 -4.20 5.31 26.13
CA GLY A 508 -4.28 6.73 25.80
C GLY A 508 -3.49 7.04 24.51
N ARG A 509 -3.03 8.27 24.37
CA ARG A 509 -2.33 8.75 23.19
C ARG A 509 -1.05 7.96 22.94
N LEU A 510 -0.80 7.59 21.68
CA LEU A 510 0.41 6.85 21.28
C LEU A 510 1.65 7.74 21.41
N VAL A 511 2.65 7.27 22.17
CA VAL A 511 3.93 7.95 22.36
C VAL A 511 4.98 7.39 21.43
N ASP A 512 5.21 6.06 21.46
CA ASP A 512 6.23 5.41 20.63
C ASP A 512 6.01 3.90 20.51
N LEU A 513 6.76 3.27 19.60
CA LEU A 513 6.84 1.82 19.37
C LEU A 513 8.27 1.35 19.54
N LYS A 514 8.52 0.31 20.34
CA LYS A 514 9.86 -0.25 20.55
C LYS A 514 9.86 -1.74 20.25
N VAL A 515 10.67 -2.18 19.29
CA VAL A 515 10.92 -3.61 19.05
C VAL A 515 11.79 -4.14 20.19
N LEU A 516 11.26 -5.10 20.96
CA LEU A 516 11.96 -5.74 22.07
C LEU A 516 12.71 -6.98 21.61
N GLN A 517 12.06 -7.81 20.77
CA GLN A 517 12.64 -9.08 20.33
C GLN A 517 12.34 -9.35 18.85
N ARG A 518 13.33 -9.93 18.17
CA ARG A 518 13.20 -10.47 16.82
C ARG A 518 13.48 -11.98 16.82
N GLY A 519 12.82 -12.71 15.90
CA GLY A 519 13.06 -14.11 15.65
C GLY A 519 14.22 -14.37 14.69
N LYS A 520 14.38 -15.64 14.31
CA LYS A 520 15.43 -16.09 13.38
C LYS A 520 15.30 -15.48 11.99
N SER A 521 14.06 -15.19 11.57
CA SER A 521 13.75 -14.54 10.30
C SER A 521 13.79 -13.01 10.37
N ASN A 522 14.27 -12.44 11.46
CA ASN A 522 14.18 -11.01 11.79
C ASN A 522 12.75 -10.46 11.97
N ARG A 523 11.73 -11.33 12.02
CA ARG A 523 10.37 -10.91 12.37
C ARG A 523 10.31 -10.34 13.78
N VAL A 524 9.52 -9.30 13.95
CA VAL A 524 9.21 -8.75 15.27
C VAL A 524 8.33 -9.76 16.02
N ILE A 525 8.88 -10.32 17.09
CA ILE A 525 8.20 -11.27 17.97
C ILE A 525 7.58 -10.55 19.15
N GLU A 526 8.26 -9.54 19.67
CA GLU A 526 7.78 -8.71 20.77
C GLU A 526 7.92 -7.24 20.42
N LEU A 527 6.80 -6.53 20.53
CA LEU A 527 6.70 -5.10 20.31
C LEU A 527 6.12 -4.43 21.56
N GLN A 528 6.84 -3.50 22.14
CA GLN A 528 6.33 -2.61 23.17
C GLN A 528 5.64 -1.42 22.52
N ILE A 529 4.41 -1.16 22.91
CA ILE A 529 3.64 0.03 22.54
C ILE A 529 3.61 0.94 23.77
N LEU A 530 4.10 2.15 23.62
CA LEU A 530 4.16 3.17 24.67
C LEU A 530 3.03 4.16 24.43
N GLY A 531 2.15 4.30 25.41
CA GLY A 531 1.10 5.32 25.46
C GLY A 531 1.30 6.27 26.64
N GLU A 532 0.60 7.39 26.63
CA GLU A 532 0.65 8.37 27.74
C GLU A 532 0.22 7.79 29.08
N LYS A 533 -0.65 6.78 29.07
CA LYS A 533 -1.22 6.16 30.28
C LYS A 533 -0.55 4.83 30.66
N GLY A 534 0.53 4.44 29.97
CA GLY A 534 1.25 3.20 30.24
C GLY A 534 1.80 2.54 28.99
N SER A 535 2.21 1.28 29.12
CA SER A 535 2.72 0.51 27.99
C SER A 535 2.15 -0.91 27.97
N VAL A 536 2.20 -1.55 26.79
CA VAL A 536 1.85 -2.95 26.60
C VAL A 536 2.87 -3.63 25.71
N VAL A 537 3.12 -4.90 25.96
CA VAL A 537 3.94 -5.75 25.07
C VAL A 537 3.00 -6.62 24.25
N VAL A 538 3.10 -6.50 22.92
CA VAL A 538 2.35 -7.30 21.96
C VAL A 538 3.26 -8.37 21.38
N GLN A 539 2.79 -9.62 21.30
CA GLN A 539 3.60 -10.75 20.88
C GLN A 539 3.10 -11.42 19.61
N GLY A 540 4.00 -11.99 18.84
CA GLY A 540 3.77 -12.84 17.69
C GLY A 540 2.89 -12.18 16.61
N LEU A 541 1.97 -12.96 16.05
CA LEU A 541 1.11 -12.52 14.95
C LEU A 541 0.21 -11.33 15.31
N LYS A 542 -0.10 -11.15 16.60
CA LYS A 542 -0.93 -10.04 17.07
C LYS A 542 -0.31 -8.68 16.77
N VAL A 543 1.03 -8.58 16.68
CA VAL A 543 1.76 -7.37 16.26
C VAL A 543 1.26 -6.91 14.88
N ARG A 544 1.11 -7.83 13.92
CA ARG A 544 0.59 -7.54 12.58
C ARG A 544 -0.81 -6.95 12.61
N TRP A 545 -1.71 -7.51 13.42
CA TRP A 545 -3.10 -7.07 13.50
C TRP A 545 -3.25 -5.71 14.17
N VAL A 546 -2.53 -5.50 15.27
CA VAL A 546 -2.57 -4.23 16.02
C VAL A 546 -2.04 -3.07 15.19
N LEU A 547 -0.99 -3.30 14.41
CA LEU A 547 -0.39 -2.29 13.54
C LEU A 547 -1.05 -2.23 12.14
N ASN A 548 -1.95 -3.16 11.81
CA ASN A 548 -2.57 -3.31 10.49
C ASN A 548 -1.54 -3.44 9.35
N LEU A 549 -0.51 -4.28 9.55
CA LEU A 549 0.56 -4.51 8.59
C LEU A 549 0.40 -5.83 7.82
N LYS A 550 1.21 -6.00 6.78
CA LYS A 550 1.18 -7.16 5.88
C LYS A 550 1.88 -8.40 6.47
N ASP A 551 2.91 -8.19 7.28
CA ASP A 551 3.71 -9.21 7.96
C ASP A 551 4.32 -8.61 9.23
N THR A 552 4.96 -9.40 10.08
CA THR A 552 5.73 -8.94 11.25
C THR A 552 7.23 -8.75 10.93
N LEU A 553 7.66 -8.98 9.71
CA LEU A 553 9.02 -8.72 9.22
C LEU A 553 9.13 -7.28 8.72
N PHE A 554 9.46 -6.35 9.62
CA PHE A 554 9.57 -4.92 9.29
C PHE A 554 10.59 -4.20 10.16
N SER A 555 11.04 -3.04 9.67
CA SER A 555 11.69 -1.98 10.44
C SER A 555 10.73 -0.81 10.68
N ILE A 556 11.03 0.01 11.69
CA ILE A 556 10.26 1.20 12.05
C ILE A 556 11.16 2.41 11.92
N ASP A 557 10.76 3.35 11.07
CA ASP A 557 11.32 4.70 11.04
C ASP A 557 10.30 5.71 11.56
N ARG A 558 10.77 6.80 12.14
CA ARG A 558 9.95 7.85 12.72
C ARG A 558 10.17 9.13 11.96
N GLU A 559 9.07 9.81 11.66
CA GLU A 559 9.10 11.13 11.05
C GLU A 559 8.53 12.15 12.04
N TYR A 560 9.21 13.26 12.15
CA TYR A 560 8.85 14.33 13.07
C TYR A 560 8.40 15.55 12.26
N ASP A 561 7.43 16.28 12.81
CA ASP A 561 7.03 17.56 12.25
C ASP A 561 8.07 18.66 12.54
N PRO A 562 7.95 19.86 11.96
CA PRO A 562 8.89 20.96 12.19
C PRO A 562 9.00 21.41 13.66
N SER A 563 7.98 21.11 14.49
CA SER A 563 8.01 21.38 15.93
C SER A 563 8.76 20.29 16.72
N GLY A 564 9.29 19.27 16.03
CA GLY A 564 9.97 18.13 16.64
C GLY A 564 9.03 17.08 17.24
N GLN A 565 7.70 17.18 16.99
CA GLN A 565 6.76 16.18 17.44
C GLN A 565 6.67 15.02 16.46
N LEU A 566 6.55 13.79 16.99
CA LEU A 566 6.34 12.59 16.18
C LEU A 566 5.03 12.69 15.39
N SER A 567 5.14 12.73 14.06
CA SER A 567 4.02 12.90 13.14
C SER A 567 3.61 11.58 12.46
N HIS A 568 4.59 10.80 11.97
CA HIS A 568 4.34 9.55 11.26
C HIS A 568 5.29 8.45 11.69
N PHE A 569 4.81 7.21 11.53
CA PHE A 569 5.64 6.01 11.49
C PHE A 569 5.75 5.51 10.06
N VAL A 570 6.95 5.05 9.67
CA VAL A 570 7.18 4.40 8.39
C VAL A 570 7.66 2.99 8.65
N PHE A 571 6.87 2.04 8.18
CA PHE A 571 7.18 0.61 8.25
C PHE A 571 7.72 0.16 6.90
N SER A 572 8.96 -0.31 6.89
CA SER A 572 9.58 -0.95 5.72
C SER A 572 9.69 -2.43 5.99
N GLY A 573 8.98 -3.24 5.21
CA GLY A 573 8.84 -4.65 5.51
C GLY A 573 8.96 -5.57 4.31
N ARG A 574 9.00 -6.87 4.61
CA ARG A 574 9.04 -7.97 3.64
C ARG A 574 8.02 -9.04 4.03
N GLY A 575 7.56 -9.80 3.02
CA GLY A 575 6.63 -10.88 3.21
C GLY A 575 5.17 -10.44 3.34
N TRP A 576 4.28 -11.41 3.18
CA TRP A 576 2.84 -11.24 3.35
C TRP A 576 2.26 -12.51 3.97
N GLY A 577 1.72 -12.37 5.16
CA GLY A 577 1.12 -13.46 5.89
C GLY A 577 1.68 -13.60 7.30
N HIS A 578 1.83 -14.81 7.78
CA HIS A 578 2.39 -15.12 9.09
C HIS A 578 3.85 -15.60 9.03
N GLY A 579 4.35 -15.95 7.84
CA GLY A 579 5.72 -16.35 7.63
C GLY A 579 6.12 -17.72 8.20
N VAL A 580 5.18 -18.64 8.42
CA VAL A 580 5.44 -19.99 8.98
C VAL A 580 5.04 -21.06 7.99
N GLY A 581 5.80 -22.16 7.92
CA GLY A 581 5.53 -23.30 7.06
C GLY A 581 5.82 -23.03 5.57
N LEU A 582 4.99 -23.55 4.67
CA LEU A 582 5.20 -23.45 3.22
C LEU A 582 5.05 -21.98 2.75
N CYS A 583 6.11 -21.43 2.17
CA CYS A 583 6.03 -20.17 1.42
C CYS A 583 5.49 -20.46 0.01
N GLN A 584 4.27 -20.00 -0.30
CA GLN A 584 3.61 -20.28 -1.58
C GLN A 584 4.45 -19.80 -2.78
N VAL A 585 4.86 -18.53 -2.77
CA VAL A 585 5.68 -17.96 -3.84
C VAL A 585 7.09 -18.54 -3.84
N GLY A 586 7.65 -18.85 -2.66
CA GLY A 586 8.94 -19.54 -2.55
C GLY A 586 8.90 -20.97 -3.11
N SER A 587 7.78 -21.67 -2.95
CA SER A 587 7.52 -22.98 -3.58
C SER A 587 7.54 -22.87 -5.11
N TYR A 588 6.97 -21.81 -5.66
CA TYR A 588 7.09 -21.51 -7.09
C TYR A 588 8.55 -21.28 -7.49
N GLY A 589 9.30 -20.50 -6.71
CA GLY A 589 10.72 -20.26 -6.94
C GLY A 589 11.55 -21.57 -6.98
N LEU A 590 11.29 -22.49 -6.04
CA LEU A 590 11.91 -23.82 -6.02
C LEU A 590 11.50 -24.66 -7.24
N ALA A 591 10.22 -24.69 -7.58
CA ALA A 591 9.70 -25.45 -8.72
C ALA A 591 10.29 -25.02 -10.05
N ILE A 592 10.40 -23.71 -10.32
CA ILE A 592 11.03 -23.19 -11.54
C ILE A 592 12.56 -23.43 -11.56
N SER A 593 13.17 -23.64 -10.39
CA SER A 593 14.57 -24.06 -10.26
C SER A 593 14.76 -25.58 -10.40
N GLY A 594 13.69 -26.36 -10.66
CA GLY A 594 13.71 -27.79 -10.94
C GLY A 594 13.32 -28.70 -9.78
N ALA A 595 13.05 -28.18 -8.59
CA ALA A 595 12.65 -28.96 -7.43
C ALA A 595 11.28 -29.64 -7.64
N LYS A 596 11.15 -30.90 -7.20
CA LYS A 596 9.90 -31.64 -7.19
C LYS A 596 9.06 -31.31 -5.95
N TYR A 597 7.74 -31.49 -6.02
CA TYR A 597 6.83 -31.13 -4.93
C TYR A 597 7.20 -31.79 -3.59
N LYS A 598 7.73 -33.04 -3.59
CA LYS A 598 8.18 -33.70 -2.35
C LYS A 598 9.41 -33.03 -1.76
N GLU A 599 10.32 -32.56 -2.57
CA GLU A 599 11.49 -31.77 -2.13
C GLU A 599 11.05 -30.40 -1.60
N ILE A 600 10.09 -29.75 -2.27
CA ILE A 600 9.51 -28.49 -1.80
C ILE A 600 8.85 -28.67 -0.43
N LEU A 601 8.04 -29.70 -0.25
CA LEU A 601 7.36 -29.99 1.01
C LEU A 601 8.34 -30.26 2.16
N THR A 602 9.36 -31.09 1.91
CA THR A 602 10.38 -31.44 2.92
C THR A 602 11.36 -30.29 3.20
N HIS A 603 11.48 -29.31 2.29
CA HIS A 603 12.21 -28.07 2.54
C HIS A 603 11.49 -27.21 3.60
N TYR A 604 10.17 -27.04 3.49
CA TYR A 604 9.42 -26.17 4.40
C TYR A 604 8.93 -26.88 5.66
N TYR A 605 8.65 -28.18 5.60
CA TYR A 605 8.24 -28.96 6.75
C TYR A 605 9.34 -29.98 7.10
N GLN A 606 9.96 -29.78 8.26
CA GLN A 606 11.15 -30.56 8.62
C GLN A 606 10.78 -31.91 9.23
N ASN A 607 11.58 -32.94 8.96
CA ASN A 607 11.46 -34.31 9.52
C ASN A 607 10.09 -34.96 9.27
N VAL A 608 9.44 -34.61 8.17
CA VAL A 608 8.13 -35.16 7.77
C VAL A 608 8.26 -36.25 6.73
N LYS A 609 7.21 -37.04 6.58
CA LYS A 609 7.02 -37.99 5.47
C LYS A 609 5.74 -37.60 4.70
N ILE A 610 5.74 -37.94 3.40
CA ILE A 610 4.58 -37.82 2.54
C ILE A 610 4.05 -39.23 2.33
N GLU A 611 2.83 -39.47 2.81
CA GLU A 611 2.18 -40.77 2.78
C GLU A 611 0.85 -40.69 2.06
N LYS A 612 0.42 -41.78 1.46
CA LYS A 612 -0.90 -41.85 0.79
C LYS A 612 -1.89 -42.47 1.75
N ILE A 613 -2.97 -41.77 2.04
CA ILE A 613 -4.13 -42.30 2.76
C ILE A 613 -5.08 -42.96 1.75
N HIS A 614 -5.67 -44.07 2.14
CA HIS A 614 -6.62 -44.84 1.33
C HIS A 614 -8.07 -44.50 1.67
#